data_3ab7bb26f7ba3a94caa72240a5f3cac0
#
_entry.id   3ab7bb26f7ba3a94caa72240a5f3cac0
#
_cell.length_a   1.000
_cell.length_b   1.000
_cell.length_c   1.000
_cell.angle_alpha   90.00
_cell.angle_beta   90.00
_cell.angle_gamma   90.00
#
_symmetry.space_group_name_H-M   'P 1'
#
loop_
_entity.id
_entity.type
_entity.pdbx_description
1 polymer ?
#
loop_
_entity_poly.entity_id
_entity_poly.type
_entity_poly.pdbx_seq_one_letter_code
_entity_poly.pdbx_strand_id
1 'polypeptide(L)' 'MEDINGILSKVGLKCTKQRISVMQVLSDADAPLTVENIYDKVDGMSLSTVYRIAEKLCEKGIVS' A
#
# COMPACT_ATOMS: atom_id res chain seq x y z
N MET A 1 0.32 18.61 -0.90
CA MET A 1 0.48 17.18 -0.55
C MET A 1 -0.29 16.32 -1.53
N GLU A 2 0.38 15.37 -2.14
CA GLU A 2 -0.27 14.48 -3.10
C GLU A 2 -1.16 13.49 -2.36
N ASP A 3 -2.36 13.25 -2.87
CA ASP A 3 -3.21 12.22 -2.30
C ASP A 3 -2.79 10.84 -2.83
N ILE A 4 -3.33 9.81 -2.23
CA ILE A 4 -2.99 8.43 -2.57
C ILE A 4 -3.37 8.11 -4.01
N ASN A 5 -4.51 8.61 -4.48
CA ASN A 5 -4.95 8.39 -5.86
C ASN A 5 -3.96 9.00 -6.85
N GLY A 6 -3.47 10.20 -6.55
CA GLY A 6 -2.49 10.86 -7.39
C GLY A 6 -1.19 10.08 -7.48
N ILE A 7 -0.73 9.56 -6.34
CA ILE A 7 0.51 8.77 -6.29
C ILE A 7 0.37 7.49 -7.12
N LEU A 8 -0.72 6.76 -6.96
CA LEU A 8 -0.95 5.52 -7.69
C LEU A 8 -1.10 5.76 -9.19
N SER A 9 -1.81 6.80 -9.57
CA SER A 9 -1.96 7.18 -10.98
C SER A 9 -0.62 7.49 -11.63
N LYS A 10 0.22 8.20 -10.92
CA LYS A 10 1.52 8.65 -11.40
C LYS A 10 2.42 7.49 -11.78
N VAL A 11 2.34 6.39 -11.04
CA VAL A 11 3.17 5.21 -11.30
C VAL A 11 2.45 4.15 -12.14
N GLY A 12 1.25 4.45 -12.62
CA GLY A 12 0.52 3.56 -13.51
C GLY A 12 -0.24 2.44 -12.83
N LEU A 13 -0.48 2.57 -11.54
CA LEU A 13 -1.25 1.57 -10.80
C LEU A 13 -2.70 1.99 -10.69
N LYS A 14 -3.60 1.01 -10.71
CA LYS A 14 -5.02 1.28 -10.54
C LYS A 14 -5.33 1.66 -9.09
N CYS A 15 -6.24 2.61 -8.92
CA CYS A 15 -6.68 3.05 -7.60
C CYS A 15 -7.79 2.13 -7.10
N THR A 16 -7.42 0.92 -6.68
CA THR A 16 -8.39 -0.01 -6.09
C THR A 16 -8.50 0.25 -4.59
N LYS A 17 -9.61 -0.16 -4.00
CA LYS A 17 -9.82 -0.04 -2.55
C LYS A 17 -8.69 -0.71 -1.78
N GLN A 18 -8.24 -1.85 -2.25
CA GLN A 18 -7.18 -2.61 -1.59
C GLN A 18 -5.87 -1.83 -1.58
N ARG A 19 -5.48 -1.28 -2.73
CA ARG A 19 -4.26 -0.48 -2.82
C ARG A 19 -4.34 0.78 -1.98
N ILE A 20 -5.50 1.43 -2.00
CA ILE A 20 -5.72 2.64 -1.21
C ILE A 20 -5.58 2.32 0.29
N SER A 21 -6.17 1.21 0.72
CA SER A 21 -6.08 0.78 2.13
C SER A 21 -4.64 0.57 2.56
N VAL A 22 -3.85 -0.14 1.75
CA VAL A 22 -2.45 -0.39 2.05
C VAL A 22 -1.67 0.93 2.09
N MET A 23 -1.90 1.80 1.13
CA MET A 23 -1.22 3.10 1.07
C MET A 23 -1.56 3.97 2.28
N GLN A 24 -2.81 3.93 2.74
CA GLN A 24 -3.22 4.69 3.93
C GLN A 24 -2.51 4.20 5.17
N VAL A 25 -2.38 2.89 5.32
CA VAL A 25 -1.66 2.31 6.45
C VAL A 25 -0.20 2.77 6.44
N LEU A 26 0.43 2.73 5.28
CA LEU A 26 1.81 3.15 5.13
C LEU A 26 1.99 4.65 5.39
N SER A 27 1.04 5.45 4.93
CA SER A 27 1.06 6.89 5.11
C SER A 27 0.91 7.29 6.56
N ASP A 28 0.13 6.53 7.32
CA ASP A 28 -0.11 6.81 8.75
C ASP A 28 1.00 6.28 9.65
N ALA A 29 1.90 5.48 9.12
CA ALA A 29 2.96 4.86 9.92
C ALA A 29 4.12 5.84 10.12
N ASP A 30 4.63 5.91 11.34
CA ASP A 30 5.81 6.71 11.67
C ASP A 30 7.11 5.96 11.41
N ALA A 31 7.02 4.67 11.17
CA ALA A 31 8.18 3.81 11.00
C ALA A 31 7.89 2.75 9.93
N PRO A 32 8.92 2.14 9.37
CA PRO A 32 8.71 1.07 8.38
C PRO A 32 7.86 -0.06 8.94
N LEU A 33 6.97 -0.60 8.11
CA LEU A 33 6.09 -1.69 8.50
C LEU A 33 6.44 -2.94 7.71
N THR A 34 6.28 -4.09 8.36
CA THR A 34 6.36 -5.37 7.67
C THR A 34 5.02 -5.66 7.01
N VAL A 35 5.01 -6.62 6.09
CA VAL A 35 3.77 -7.04 5.43
C VAL A 35 2.75 -7.52 6.47
N GLU A 36 3.21 -8.22 7.49
CA GLU A 36 2.33 -8.71 8.55
C GLU A 36 1.71 -7.57 9.34
N ASN A 37 2.46 -6.51 9.61
CA ASN A 37 1.93 -5.33 10.28
C ASN A 37 0.86 -4.65 9.44
N ILE A 38 1.08 -4.57 8.14
CA ILE A 38 0.09 -4.00 7.22
C ILE A 38 -1.17 -4.87 7.22
N TYR A 39 -0.99 -6.18 7.15
CA TYR A 39 -2.09 -7.11 7.14
C TYR A 39 -2.98 -6.96 8.38
N ASP A 40 -2.38 -6.75 9.55
CA ASP A 40 -3.11 -6.55 10.80
C ASP A 40 -3.96 -5.28 10.79
N LYS A 41 -3.56 -4.29 10.00
CA LYS A 41 -4.22 -2.99 9.97
C LYS A 41 -5.25 -2.84 8.87
N VAL A 42 -5.26 -3.76 7.91
CA VAL A 42 -6.24 -3.72 6.81
C VAL A 42 -7.26 -4.83 7.01
N ASP A 43 -8.50 -4.57 6.60
CA ASP A 43 -9.58 -5.53 6.70
C ASP A 43 -9.98 -6.03 5.33
N GLY A 44 -10.45 -7.27 5.29
CA GLY A 44 -11.02 -7.82 4.08
C GLY A 44 -10.02 -8.27 3.03
N MET A 45 -8.75 -8.39 3.41
CA MET A 45 -7.71 -8.86 2.50
C MET A 45 -6.97 -10.05 3.11
N SER A 46 -6.55 -10.98 2.25
CA SER A 46 -5.69 -12.07 2.68
C SER A 46 -4.25 -11.58 2.76
N LEU A 47 -3.43 -12.30 3.50
CA LEU A 47 -2.00 -11.98 3.61
C LEU A 47 -1.33 -12.00 2.23
N SER A 48 -1.72 -12.94 1.38
CA SER A 48 -1.19 -13.03 0.01
C SER A 48 -1.48 -11.77 -0.79
N THR A 49 -2.68 -11.23 -0.65
CA THR A 49 -3.07 -10.01 -1.34
C THR A 49 -2.24 -8.81 -0.86
N VAL A 50 -2.09 -8.69 0.46
CA VAL A 50 -1.28 -7.61 1.05
C VAL A 50 0.16 -7.69 0.57
N TYR A 51 0.72 -8.89 0.58
CA TYR A 51 2.09 -9.13 0.12
C TYR A 51 2.27 -8.70 -1.34
N ARG A 52 1.31 -9.07 -2.19
CA ARG A 52 1.35 -8.76 -3.61
C ARG A 52 1.30 -7.25 -3.84
N ILE A 53 0.44 -6.55 -3.11
CA ILE A 53 0.32 -5.10 -3.22
C ILE A 53 1.60 -4.42 -2.75
N ALA A 54 2.13 -4.83 -1.60
CA ALA A 54 3.35 -4.26 -1.04
C ALA A 54 4.53 -4.45 -1.99
N GLU A 55 4.62 -5.63 -2.60
CA GLU A 55 5.67 -5.93 -3.57
C GLU A 55 5.59 -5.01 -4.79
N LYS A 56 4.38 -4.78 -5.27
CA LYS A 56 4.14 -3.89 -6.42
C LYS A 56 4.54 -2.45 -6.09
N LEU A 57 4.19 -1.98 -4.91
CA LEU A 57 4.55 -0.64 -4.48
C LEU A 57 6.06 -0.49 -4.34
N CYS A 58 6.72 -1.53 -3.87
CA CYS A 58 8.18 -1.54 -3.74
C CYS A 58 8.83 -1.48 -5.12
N GLU A 59 8.34 -2.23 -6.10
CA GLU A 59 8.83 -2.21 -7.47
C GLU A 59 8.74 -0.81 -8.08
N LYS A 60 7.70 -0.07 -7.75
CA LYS A 60 7.49 1.27 -8.30
C LYS A 60 8.21 2.35 -7.50
N GLY A 61 8.95 1.97 -6.47
CA GLY A 61 9.71 2.92 -5.67
C GLY A 61 8.88 3.75 -4.70
N ILE A 62 7.62 3.38 -4.48
CA ILE A 62 6.74 4.11 -3.55
C ILE A 62 7.13 3.82 -2.10
N VAL A 63 7.49 2.58 -1.83
CA VAL A 63 7.97 2.15 -0.52
C VAL A 63 9.31 1.46 -0.68
N SER A 64 10.08 1.46 0.35
CA SER A 64 11.42 0.83 0.35
C SER A 64 11.50 -0.30 1.37
#